data_f294a3f85c441e6ffd9fac040a06ae64
#
_entry.id   f294a3f85c441e6ffd9fac040a06ae64
#
_cell.length_a   1.000
_cell.length_b   1.000
_cell.length_c   1.000
_cell.angle_alpha   90.00
_cell.angle_beta   90.00
_cell.angle_gamma   90.00
#
_symmetry.space_group_name_H-M   'P 1'
#
loop_
_entity.id
_entity.type
_entity.pdbx_description
1 polymer ?
#
loop_
_entity_poly.entity_id
_entity_poly.type
_entity_poly.pdbx_seq_one_letter_code
_entity_poly.pdbx_strand_id
1 'polypeptide(L)'
;MTSSQSPVRAGSPRKKLTRTLAPFLLLSPAVVLVLVVLGYPMVRQFLMSFQKFGLEQQFGKPPTWVGLDNYLAILSDPYFWSVLAKSLAFCAWTAGLTMVGAIALALMMRAASPAARTFMNSTLIVVWAMPLLASLTVWQWLVDPNFGLINFLLASIGLPFKGFAWLSASYWTFFLVASAIIIWASMPLATISIYAAVTQIDDSLLEAAQIDGAGYMSRLRYVIFPSISPVIALIGVLQVIWDLRVFTHIYVLQQSGSISTETNLLGTYVYRLGISQGNYGMASALATVILLITVVITAKYIHMLFTKGVAR
;
A
#
# COMPACT_ATOMS: atom_id res chain seq x y z
N MET A 1 -53.05 1.20 53.92
CA MET A 1 -51.70 1.26 53.24
C MET A 1 -51.94 1.45 51.78
N THR A 2 -51.90 2.69 51.31
CA THR A 2 -52.13 3.10 49.93
C THR A 2 -50.74 3.35 49.27
N SER A 3 -50.34 2.47 48.36
CA SER A 3 -49.04 2.62 47.57
C SER A 3 -49.19 3.68 46.51
N SER A 4 -48.52 4.79 46.71
CA SER A 4 -48.35 5.86 45.72
C SER A 4 -47.44 5.41 44.58
N GLN A 5 -48.01 5.10 43.42
CA GLN A 5 -47.26 4.90 42.19
C GLN A 5 -46.90 6.28 41.59
N SER A 6 -45.61 6.58 41.55
CA SER A 6 -45.10 7.78 40.88
C SER A 6 -45.23 7.63 39.34
N PRO A 7 -45.73 8.63 38.61
CA PRO A 7 -45.88 8.54 37.16
C PRO A 7 -44.47 8.55 36.47
N VAL A 8 -44.24 7.53 35.65
CA VAL A 8 -43.08 7.47 34.75
C VAL A 8 -43.14 8.66 33.78
N ARG A 9 -42.26 9.64 33.94
CA ARG A 9 -42.13 10.79 33.03
C ARG A 9 -41.72 10.28 31.65
N ALA A 10 -42.63 10.27 30.71
CA ALA A 10 -42.34 10.08 29.29
C ALA A 10 -41.37 11.15 28.81
N GLY A 11 -40.16 10.74 28.45
CA GLY A 11 -39.11 11.65 27.95
C GLY A 11 -39.60 12.36 26.67
N SER A 12 -39.46 13.69 26.63
CA SER A 12 -39.95 14.52 25.52
C SER A 12 -39.31 14.08 24.19
N PRO A 13 -40.06 14.04 23.08
CA PRO A 13 -39.55 13.62 21.77
C PRO A 13 -38.35 14.46 21.26
N ARG A 14 -38.23 15.71 21.69
CA ARG A 14 -37.08 16.58 21.40
C ARG A 14 -35.75 16.05 21.97
N LYS A 15 -35.73 15.44 23.17
CA LYS A 15 -34.53 14.86 23.76
C LYS A 15 -34.02 13.62 23.01
N LYS A 16 -34.94 12.84 22.41
CA LYS A 16 -34.57 11.69 21.58
C LYS A 16 -33.92 12.13 20.27
N LEU A 17 -34.48 13.14 19.60
CA LEU A 17 -33.99 13.64 18.33
C LEU A 17 -32.58 14.26 18.44
N THR A 18 -32.36 15.10 19.48
CA THR A 18 -31.02 15.69 19.75
C THR A 18 -29.99 14.62 20.10
N ARG A 19 -30.37 13.56 20.81
CA ARG A 19 -29.45 12.46 21.17
C ARG A 19 -29.05 11.62 19.94
N THR A 20 -29.94 11.47 18.95
CA THR A 20 -29.66 10.76 17.70
C THR A 20 -28.85 11.61 16.73
N LEU A 21 -29.07 12.93 16.69
CA LEU A 21 -28.38 13.83 15.76
C LEU A 21 -27.01 14.32 16.27
N ALA A 22 -26.79 14.32 17.59
CA ALA A 22 -25.57 14.81 18.19
C ALA A 22 -24.29 14.15 17.63
N PRO A 23 -24.20 12.82 17.41
CA PRO A 23 -23.01 12.22 16.80
C PRO A 23 -22.74 12.72 15.38
N PHE A 24 -23.80 12.90 14.59
CA PHE A 24 -23.66 13.40 13.20
C PHE A 24 -23.25 14.87 13.16
N LEU A 25 -23.79 15.70 14.08
CA LEU A 25 -23.38 17.10 14.20
C LEU A 25 -21.93 17.25 14.66
N LEU A 26 -21.46 16.39 15.58
CA LEU A 26 -20.07 16.38 16.04
C LEU A 26 -19.10 15.92 14.95
N LEU A 27 -19.52 14.97 14.10
CA LEU A 27 -18.73 14.45 12.98
C LEU A 27 -18.77 15.37 11.76
N SER A 28 -19.82 16.23 11.63
CA SER A 28 -20.03 17.03 10.41
C SER A 28 -18.86 17.95 10.04
N PRO A 29 -18.14 18.64 10.94
CA PRO A 29 -17.00 19.46 10.54
C PRO A 29 -15.88 18.63 9.89
N ALA A 30 -15.59 17.46 10.44
CA ALA A 30 -14.58 16.56 9.90
C ALA A 30 -15.01 15.98 8.53
N VAL A 31 -16.26 15.56 8.42
CA VAL A 31 -16.82 15.04 7.15
C VAL A 31 -16.82 16.13 6.07
N VAL A 32 -17.26 17.35 6.40
CA VAL A 32 -17.25 18.49 5.46
C VAL A 32 -15.81 18.79 5.01
N LEU A 33 -14.86 18.82 5.93
CA LEU A 33 -13.45 19.04 5.60
C LEU A 33 -12.94 17.98 4.61
N VAL A 34 -13.18 16.71 4.88
CA VAL A 34 -12.80 15.59 4.01
C VAL A 34 -13.46 15.71 2.63
N LEU A 35 -14.75 16.00 2.58
CA LEU A 35 -15.48 16.16 1.31
C LEU A 35 -14.96 17.35 0.49
N VAL A 36 -14.61 18.46 1.13
CA VAL A 36 -14.07 19.63 0.42
C VAL A 36 -12.63 19.37 -0.02
N VAL A 37 -11.77 18.91 0.87
CA VAL A 37 -10.33 18.81 0.59
C VAL A 37 -10.00 17.63 -0.32
N LEU A 38 -10.68 16.49 -0.17
CA LEU A 38 -10.44 15.29 -0.97
C LEU A 38 -11.51 15.09 -2.05
N GLY A 39 -12.78 15.33 -1.74
CA GLY A 39 -13.89 15.08 -2.66
C GLY A 39 -13.86 16.03 -3.85
N TYR A 40 -13.65 17.34 -3.65
CA TYR A 40 -13.59 18.30 -4.75
C TYR A 40 -12.50 17.98 -5.78
N PRO A 41 -11.21 17.75 -5.42
CA PRO A 41 -10.19 17.34 -6.38
C PRO A 41 -10.52 16.02 -7.10
N MET A 42 -11.09 15.04 -6.40
CA MET A 42 -11.50 13.78 -7.02
C MET A 42 -12.58 13.97 -8.07
N VAL A 43 -13.61 14.77 -7.78
CA VAL A 43 -14.67 15.10 -8.76
C VAL A 43 -14.07 15.86 -9.93
N ARG A 44 -13.22 16.86 -9.68
CA ARG A 44 -12.52 17.61 -10.75
C ARG A 44 -11.68 16.69 -11.63
N GLN A 45 -10.88 15.81 -11.05
CA GLN A 45 -10.09 14.82 -11.79
C GLN A 45 -11.00 13.94 -12.65
N PHE A 46 -12.11 13.44 -12.09
CA PHE A 46 -13.07 12.63 -12.83
C PHE A 46 -13.69 13.39 -14.01
N LEU A 47 -14.10 14.63 -13.82
CA LEU A 47 -14.62 15.48 -14.91
C LEU A 47 -13.56 15.75 -15.99
N MET A 48 -12.32 16.04 -15.57
CA MET A 48 -11.21 16.29 -16.50
C MET A 48 -10.88 15.07 -17.35
N SER A 49 -11.15 13.85 -16.88
CA SER A 49 -10.91 12.63 -17.64
C SER A 49 -11.75 12.52 -18.92
N PHE A 50 -12.87 13.24 -18.99
CA PHE A 50 -13.77 13.33 -20.17
C PHE A 50 -13.52 14.59 -20.99
N GLN A 51 -12.48 15.36 -20.68
CA GLN A 51 -12.19 16.63 -21.31
C GLN A 51 -10.81 16.61 -21.98
N LYS A 52 -10.70 17.31 -23.09
CA LYS A 52 -9.39 17.77 -23.58
C LYS A 52 -8.94 18.88 -22.67
N PHE A 53 -8.05 18.55 -21.74
CA PHE A 53 -7.53 19.47 -20.74
C PHE A 53 -6.00 19.40 -20.74
N GLY A 54 -5.37 20.44 -21.26
CA GLY A 54 -3.92 20.58 -21.35
C GLY A 54 -3.44 21.87 -20.69
N LEU A 55 -2.23 22.29 -21.02
CA LEU A 55 -1.62 23.54 -20.50
C LEU A 55 -2.46 24.77 -20.82
N GLU A 56 -3.02 24.89 -22.02
CA GLU A 56 -3.84 26.05 -22.41
C GLU A 56 -5.08 26.20 -21.51
N GLN A 57 -5.70 25.09 -21.13
CA GLN A 57 -6.85 25.08 -20.23
C GLN A 57 -6.47 25.43 -18.79
N GLN A 58 -5.23 25.08 -18.38
CA GLN A 58 -4.70 25.47 -17.09
C GLN A 58 -4.50 26.99 -17.00
N PHE A 59 -4.25 27.66 -18.13
CA PHE A 59 -4.08 29.12 -18.21
C PHE A 59 -5.35 29.87 -18.68
N GLY A 60 -6.52 29.25 -18.56
CA GLY A 60 -7.81 29.93 -18.69
C GLY A 60 -8.58 29.67 -19.98
N LYS A 61 -8.06 28.89 -20.94
CA LYS A 61 -8.85 28.46 -22.10
C LYS A 61 -9.92 27.48 -21.64
N PRO A 62 -11.18 27.60 -22.11
CA PRO A 62 -12.23 26.67 -21.71
C PRO A 62 -11.90 25.24 -22.17
N PRO A 63 -12.15 24.20 -21.33
CA PRO A 63 -11.97 22.82 -21.72
C PRO A 63 -13.05 22.39 -22.72
N THR A 64 -12.71 21.48 -23.61
CA THR A 64 -13.65 20.84 -24.53
C THR A 64 -13.98 19.42 -24.08
N TRP A 65 -15.26 19.08 -24.10
CA TRP A 65 -15.69 17.71 -23.81
C TRP A 65 -15.34 16.80 -24.97
N VAL A 66 -14.65 15.69 -24.70
CA VAL A 66 -14.24 14.68 -25.67
C VAL A 66 -14.81 13.30 -25.35
N GLY A 67 -15.70 13.22 -24.36
CA GLY A 67 -16.31 11.95 -23.96
C GLY A 67 -15.25 10.91 -23.57
N LEU A 68 -15.25 9.77 -24.22
CA LEU A 68 -14.35 8.64 -23.90
C LEU A 68 -13.02 8.65 -24.70
N ASP A 69 -12.73 9.67 -25.50
CA ASP A 69 -11.56 9.66 -26.39
C ASP A 69 -10.23 9.49 -25.61
N ASN A 70 -10.10 10.11 -24.42
CA ASN A 70 -8.93 9.91 -23.57
C ASN A 70 -8.75 8.45 -23.15
N TYR A 71 -9.86 7.76 -22.83
CA TYR A 71 -9.83 6.35 -22.43
C TYR A 71 -9.50 5.45 -23.63
N LEU A 72 -10.11 5.73 -24.80
CA LEU A 72 -9.81 4.98 -26.01
C LEU A 72 -8.35 5.15 -26.43
N ALA A 73 -7.81 6.36 -26.36
CA ALA A 73 -6.42 6.62 -26.64
C ALA A 73 -5.48 5.83 -25.72
N ILE A 74 -5.76 5.79 -24.41
CA ILE A 74 -4.97 5.01 -23.43
C ILE A 74 -5.08 3.51 -23.72
N LEU A 75 -6.29 2.99 -23.91
CA LEU A 75 -6.49 1.55 -24.12
C LEU A 75 -5.95 1.05 -25.46
N SER A 76 -5.82 1.93 -26.44
CA SER A 76 -5.23 1.62 -27.75
C SER A 76 -3.71 1.73 -27.77
N ASP A 77 -3.10 2.30 -26.73
CA ASP A 77 -1.65 2.46 -26.64
C ASP A 77 -0.97 1.16 -26.11
N PRO A 78 -0.15 0.48 -26.92
CA PRO A 78 0.60 -0.69 -26.45
C PRO A 78 1.52 -0.39 -25.26
N TYR A 79 1.98 0.85 -25.12
CA TYR A 79 2.81 1.27 -24.01
C TYR A 79 2.06 1.22 -22.68
N PHE A 80 0.77 1.61 -22.66
CA PHE A 80 -0.08 1.47 -21.46
C PHE A 80 -0.13 0.02 -20.98
N TRP A 81 -0.35 -0.95 -21.86
CA TRP A 81 -0.44 -2.36 -21.49
C TRP A 81 0.89 -2.89 -20.95
N SER A 82 2.02 -2.45 -21.53
CA SER A 82 3.34 -2.76 -21.00
C SER A 82 3.55 -2.22 -19.59
N VAL A 83 3.17 -0.96 -19.33
CA VAL A 83 3.25 -0.32 -18.01
C VAL A 83 2.33 -1.00 -17.01
N LEU A 84 1.10 -1.34 -17.43
CA LEU A 84 0.14 -2.06 -16.60
C LEU A 84 0.67 -3.44 -16.18
N ALA A 85 1.16 -4.22 -17.14
CA ALA A 85 1.73 -5.55 -16.86
C ALA A 85 2.93 -5.47 -15.91
N LYS A 86 3.85 -4.52 -16.14
CA LYS A 86 4.98 -4.27 -15.23
C LYS A 86 4.52 -3.88 -13.84
N SER A 87 3.52 -3.01 -13.72
CA SER A 87 3.01 -2.56 -12.42
C SER A 87 2.34 -3.67 -11.65
N LEU A 88 1.56 -4.53 -12.31
CA LEU A 88 0.92 -5.68 -11.67
C LEU A 88 1.96 -6.73 -11.25
N ALA A 89 2.94 -7.01 -12.10
CA ALA A 89 4.01 -7.95 -11.77
C ALA A 89 4.88 -7.43 -10.62
N PHE A 90 5.24 -6.16 -10.64
CA PHE A 90 6.01 -5.51 -9.59
C PHE A 90 5.24 -5.50 -8.25
N CYS A 91 3.96 -5.12 -8.27
CA CYS A 91 3.08 -5.17 -7.11
C CYS A 91 2.97 -6.59 -6.53
N ALA A 92 2.74 -7.60 -7.36
CA ALA A 92 2.66 -8.98 -6.90
C ALA A 92 3.97 -9.47 -6.27
N TRP A 93 5.10 -9.10 -6.86
CA TRP A 93 6.43 -9.40 -6.37
C TRP A 93 6.72 -8.73 -5.02
N THR A 94 6.55 -7.40 -4.94
CA THR A 94 6.87 -6.62 -3.73
C THR A 94 5.92 -6.95 -2.59
N ALA A 95 4.61 -6.98 -2.83
CA ALA A 95 3.62 -7.35 -1.83
C ALA A 95 3.80 -8.80 -1.36
N GLY A 96 4.06 -9.73 -2.28
CA GLY A 96 4.31 -11.13 -1.95
C GLY A 96 5.52 -11.31 -1.05
N LEU A 97 6.67 -10.74 -1.42
CA LEU A 97 7.89 -10.83 -0.62
C LEU A 97 7.77 -10.08 0.72
N THR A 98 7.12 -8.92 0.74
CA THR A 98 6.86 -8.19 1.99
C THR A 98 6.03 -9.05 2.95
N MET A 99 4.96 -9.67 2.47
CA MET A 99 4.09 -10.50 3.31
C MET A 99 4.79 -11.77 3.79
N VAL A 100 5.54 -12.46 2.93
CA VAL A 100 6.32 -13.64 3.31
C VAL A 100 7.38 -13.29 4.36
N GLY A 101 8.13 -12.22 4.11
CA GLY A 101 9.15 -11.75 5.06
C GLY A 101 8.55 -11.31 6.39
N ALA A 102 7.43 -10.57 6.36
CA ALA A 102 6.75 -10.10 7.56
C ALA A 102 6.19 -11.26 8.41
N ILE A 103 5.60 -12.27 7.78
CA ILE A 103 5.13 -13.48 8.47
C ILE A 103 6.32 -14.22 9.10
N ALA A 104 7.40 -14.42 8.35
CA ALA A 104 8.59 -15.09 8.84
C ALA A 104 9.20 -14.35 10.06
N LEU A 105 9.36 -13.02 9.96
CA LEU A 105 9.85 -12.20 11.07
C LEU A 105 8.92 -12.22 12.28
N ALA A 106 7.59 -12.15 12.08
CA ALA A 106 6.63 -12.21 13.17
C ALA A 106 6.69 -13.54 13.93
N LEU A 107 6.83 -14.66 13.21
CA LEU A 107 7.01 -15.99 13.82
C LEU A 107 8.36 -16.12 14.53
N MET A 108 9.44 -15.57 13.96
CA MET A 108 10.74 -15.50 14.62
C MET A 108 10.67 -14.68 15.92
N MET A 109 9.98 -13.53 15.90
CA MET A 109 9.78 -12.71 17.10
C MET A 109 9.02 -13.45 18.20
N ARG A 110 8.03 -14.29 17.86
CA ARG A 110 7.33 -15.12 18.85
C ARG A 110 8.27 -16.12 19.52
N ALA A 111 9.16 -16.74 18.76
CA ALA A 111 10.12 -17.73 19.25
C ALA A 111 11.34 -17.10 19.94
N ALA A 112 11.57 -15.80 19.76
CA ALA A 112 12.76 -15.10 20.25
C ALA A 112 12.73 -14.85 21.76
N SER A 113 13.91 -14.75 22.37
CA SER A 113 14.06 -14.30 23.76
C SER A 113 13.52 -12.87 23.95
N PRO A 114 13.12 -12.47 25.16
CA PRO A 114 12.59 -11.12 25.41
C PRO A 114 13.54 -10.01 24.93
N ALA A 115 14.84 -10.14 25.16
CA ALA A 115 15.84 -9.17 24.72
C ALA A 115 15.94 -9.08 23.18
N ALA A 116 16.01 -10.23 22.49
CA ALA A 116 16.04 -10.28 21.02
C ALA A 116 14.76 -9.72 20.42
N ARG A 117 13.60 -10.02 20.99
CA ARG A 117 12.31 -9.49 20.59
C ARG A 117 12.25 -7.97 20.72
N THR A 118 12.70 -7.42 21.85
CA THR A 118 12.76 -5.97 22.04
C THR A 118 13.68 -5.32 21.02
N PHE A 119 14.85 -5.89 20.77
CA PHE A 119 15.79 -5.38 19.76
C PHE A 119 15.16 -5.39 18.36
N MET A 120 14.55 -6.51 17.94
CA MET A 120 13.88 -6.61 16.63
C MET A 120 12.75 -5.58 16.50
N ASN A 121 11.90 -5.46 17.54
CA ASN A 121 10.78 -4.51 17.52
C ASN A 121 11.28 -3.06 17.43
N SER A 122 12.31 -2.69 18.21
CA SER A 122 12.92 -1.36 18.16
C SER A 122 13.52 -1.06 16.79
N THR A 123 14.23 -2.02 16.19
CA THR A 123 14.80 -1.88 14.84
C THR A 123 13.70 -1.68 13.80
N LEU A 124 12.62 -2.46 13.84
CA LEU A 124 11.48 -2.31 12.92
C LEU A 124 10.82 -0.94 13.05
N ILE A 125 10.63 -0.45 14.29
CA ILE A 125 10.05 0.89 14.53
C ILE A 125 10.97 1.98 13.97
N VAL A 126 12.28 1.89 14.17
CA VAL A 126 13.25 2.87 13.64
C VAL A 126 13.19 2.91 12.11
N VAL A 127 13.17 1.74 11.45
CA VAL A 127 13.04 1.65 9.99
C VAL A 127 11.74 2.30 9.51
N TRP A 128 10.63 1.99 10.16
CA TRP A 128 9.32 2.54 9.79
C TRP A 128 9.21 4.06 10.02
N ALA A 129 9.91 4.57 11.04
CA ALA A 129 9.91 5.99 11.37
C ALA A 129 10.83 6.83 10.46
N MET A 130 11.66 6.21 9.61
CA MET A 130 12.57 6.96 8.72
C MET A 130 11.78 7.75 7.66
N PRO A 131 12.09 9.06 7.48
CA PRO A 131 11.52 9.84 6.39
C PRO A 131 11.85 9.23 5.03
N LEU A 132 10.82 9.07 4.18
CA LEU A 132 10.95 8.39 2.89
C LEU A 132 12.09 8.94 2.02
N LEU A 133 12.19 10.26 1.85
CA LEU A 133 13.23 10.86 1.01
C LEU A 133 14.63 10.65 1.59
N ALA A 134 14.77 10.72 2.91
CA ALA A 134 16.05 10.44 3.57
C ALA A 134 16.49 8.98 3.35
N SER A 135 15.57 8.04 3.51
CA SER A 135 15.86 6.62 3.24
C SER A 135 16.26 6.39 1.79
N LEU A 136 15.55 7.00 0.83
CA LEU A 136 15.89 6.89 -0.61
C LEU A 136 17.28 7.45 -0.92
N THR A 137 17.67 8.57 -0.31
CA THR A 137 19.02 9.13 -0.48
C THR A 137 20.11 8.18 0.03
N VAL A 138 19.87 7.53 1.18
CA VAL A 138 20.80 6.52 1.71
C VAL A 138 20.89 5.31 0.78
N TRP A 139 19.76 4.83 0.26
CA TRP A 139 19.75 3.71 -0.68
C TRP A 139 20.43 4.05 -2.01
N GLN A 140 20.22 5.27 -2.55
CA GLN A 140 20.94 5.74 -3.74
C GLN A 140 22.47 5.74 -3.51
N TRP A 141 22.92 6.20 -2.34
CA TRP A 141 24.32 6.13 -1.98
C TRP A 141 24.83 4.68 -1.85
N LEU A 142 24.04 3.77 -1.24
CA LEU A 142 24.42 2.36 -1.09
C LEU A 142 24.66 1.67 -2.43
N VAL A 143 23.90 2.02 -3.47
CA VAL A 143 24.00 1.45 -4.83
C VAL A 143 24.78 2.34 -5.81
N ASP A 144 25.44 3.41 -5.32
CA ASP A 144 26.22 4.31 -6.18
C ASP A 144 27.36 3.56 -6.90
N PRO A 145 27.58 3.78 -8.21
CA PRO A 145 28.62 3.08 -8.97
C PRO A 145 30.03 3.29 -8.43
N ASN A 146 30.33 4.48 -7.91
CA ASN A 146 31.70 4.86 -7.53
C ASN A 146 31.99 4.66 -6.04
N PHE A 147 31.02 5.01 -5.19
CA PHE A 147 31.20 5.06 -3.73
C PHE A 147 30.27 4.11 -2.97
N GLY A 148 29.41 3.37 -3.69
CA GLY A 148 28.38 2.54 -3.08
C GLY A 148 28.94 1.36 -2.30
N LEU A 149 28.45 1.19 -1.08
CA LEU A 149 28.84 0.10 -0.19
C LEU A 149 28.54 -1.28 -0.79
N ILE A 150 27.43 -1.41 -1.54
CA ILE A 150 27.04 -2.70 -2.14
C ILE A 150 28.08 -3.13 -3.19
N ASN A 151 28.51 -2.23 -4.07
CA ASN A 151 29.55 -2.52 -5.05
C ASN A 151 30.89 -2.87 -4.37
N PHE A 152 31.23 -2.13 -3.32
CA PHE A 152 32.45 -2.40 -2.54
C PHE A 152 32.43 -3.80 -1.92
N LEU A 153 31.34 -4.18 -1.25
CA LEU A 153 31.21 -5.49 -0.61
C LEU A 153 31.22 -6.63 -1.64
N LEU A 154 30.48 -6.49 -2.74
CA LEU A 154 30.46 -7.50 -3.79
C LEU A 154 31.80 -7.68 -4.48
N ALA A 155 32.50 -6.57 -4.75
CA ALA A 155 33.85 -6.62 -5.32
C ALA A 155 34.87 -7.22 -4.36
N SER A 156 34.75 -6.99 -3.04
CA SER A 156 35.66 -7.55 -2.02
C SER A 156 35.60 -9.07 -1.92
N ILE A 157 34.49 -9.67 -2.28
CA ILE A 157 34.32 -11.14 -2.34
C ILE A 157 34.58 -11.70 -3.76
N GLY A 158 35.16 -10.90 -4.66
CA GLY A 158 35.61 -11.32 -5.99
C GLY A 158 34.53 -11.26 -7.09
N LEU A 159 33.36 -10.65 -6.84
CA LEU A 159 32.31 -10.51 -7.84
C LEU A 159 32.55 -9.28 -8.74
N PRO A 160 32.16 -9.32 -10.03
CA PRO A 160 32.48 -8.28 -11.02
C PRO A 160 31.53 -7.07 -10.95
N PHE A 161 31.32 -6.50 -9.74
CA PHE A 161 30.40 -5.38 -9.53
C PHE A 161 31.11 -4.05 -9.26
N LYS A 162 32.41 -3.97 -9.44
CA LYS A 162 33.15 -2.70 -9.31
C LYS A 162 32.66 -1.69 -10.37
N GLY A 163 32.13 -0.56 -9.93
CA GLY A 163 31.60 0.47 -10.84
C GLY A 163 30.23 0.12 -11.46
N PHE A 164 29.54 -0.90 -10.98
CA PHE A 164 28.27 -1.33 -11.56
C PHE A 164 27.14 -0.35 -11.22
N ALA A 165 26.47 0.15 -12.26
CA ALA A 165 25.43 1.17 -12.15
C ALA A 165 24.03 0.55 -12.04
N TRP A 166 23.65 0.08 -10.86
CA TRP A 166 22.41 -0.67 -10.58
C TRP A 166 21.16 -0.02 -11.14
N LEU A 167 21.04 1.31 -11.07
CA LEU A 167 19.84 2.05 -11.46
C LEU A 167 19.76 2.34 -12.95
N SER A 168 20.87 2.23 -13.70
CA SER A 168 20.93 2.55 -15.14
C SER A 168 21.39 1.40 -16.02
N ALA A 169 21.94 0.33 -15.47
CA ALA A 169 22.46 -0.80 -16.25
C ALA A 169 21.35 -1.56 -17.00
N SER A 170 20.19 -1.76 -16.38
CA SER A 170 19.02 -2.36 -17.02
C SER A 170 17.74 -2.10 -16.19
N TYR A 171 16.59 -2.29 -16.83
CA TYR A 171 15.31 -2.19 -16.09
C TYR A 171 15.17 -3.29 -15.00
N TRP A 172 15.79 -4.46 -15.17
CA TRP A 172 15.78 -5.53 -14.17
C TRP A 172 16.54 -5.15 -12.91
N THR A 173 17.74 -4.57 -13.05
CA THR A 173 18.54 -4.13 -11.90
C THR A 173 17.88 -2.95 -11.20
N PHE A 174 17.26 -2.05 -11.96
CA PHE A 174 16.46 -0.96 -11.42
C PHE A 174 15.31 -1.50 -10.53
N PHE A 175 14.49 -2.42 -11.06
CA PHE A 175 13.37 -2.98 -10.30
C PHE A 175 13.84 -3.88 -9.14
N LEU A 176 14.99 -4.51 -9.23
CA LEU A 176 15.59 -5.24 -8.11
C LEU A 176 15.88 -4.29 -6.93
N VAL A 177 16.55 -3.18 -7.19
CA VAL A 177 16.84 -2.16 -6.17
C VAL A 177 15.55 -1.54 -5.64
N ALA A 178 14.65 -1.12 -6.52
CA ALA A 178 13.38 -0.52 -6.15
C ALA A 178 12.55 -1.47 -5.25
N SER A 179 12.48 -2.76 -5.60
CA SER A 179 11.78 -3.76 -4.80
C SER A 179 12.43 -3.98 -3.43
N ALA A 180 13.76 -4.04 -3.37
CA ALA A 180 14.47 -4.17 -2.10
C ALA A 180 14.15 -3.01 -1.14
N ILE A 181 14.11 -1.78 -1.64
CA ILE A 181 13.78 -0.59 -0.86
C ILE A 181 12.33 -0.64 -0.37
N ILE A 182 11.39 -0.96 -1.26
CA ILE A 182 9.95 -0.97 -0.93
C ILE A 182 9.64 -2.08 0.08
N ILE A 183 10.18 -3.28 -0.13
CA ILE A 183 10.04 -4.40 0.80
C ILE A 183 10.61 -4.03 2.18
N TRP A 184 11.82 -3.48 2.21
CA TRP A 184 12.48 -3.04 3.46
C TRP A 184 11.66 -1.99 4.20
N ALA A 185 11.10 -0.99 3.49
CA ALA A 185 10.30 0.08 4.09
C ALA A 185 8.92 -0.39 4.59
N SER A 186 8.31 -1.35 3.89
CA SER A 186 6.95 -1.84 4.18
C SER A 186 6.93 -2.97 5.22
N MET A 187 7.99 -3.77 5.29
CA MET A 187 8.09 -4.95 6.15
C MET A 187 7.83 -4.66 7.64
N PRO A 188 8.30 -3.54 8.23
CA PRO A 188 8.11 -3.28 9.66
C PRO A 188 6.64 -3.24 10.09
N LEU A 189 5.81 -2.47 9.40
CA LEU A 189 4.39 -2.34 9.75
C LEU A 189 3.67 -3.69 9.60
N ALA A 190 3.94 -4.39 8.50
CA ALA A 190 3.37 -5.71 8.26
C ALA A 190 3.80 -6.71 9.35
N THR A 191 5.09 -6.73 9.72
CA THR A 191 5.63 -7.62 10.74
C THR A 191 5.02 -7.34 12.11
N ILE A 192 4.98 -6.08 12.55
CA ILE A 192 4.45 -5.71 13.86
C ILE A 192 2.95 -6.04 13.95
N SER A 193 2.19 -5.80 12.89
CA SER A 193 0.76 -6.11 12.85
C SER A 193 0.50 -7.61 12.91
N ILE A 194 1.24 -8.41 12.16
CA ILE A 194 1.12 -9.88 12.17
C ILE A 194 1.61 -10.44 13.51
N TYR A 195 2.71 -9.91 14.06
CA TYR A 195 3.21 -10.30 15.36
C TYR A 195 2.19 -10.05 16.47
N ALA A 196 1.52 -8.90 16.47
CA ALA A 196 0.44 -8.60 17.41
C ALA A 196 -0.71 -9.63 17.32
N ALA A 197 -1.06 -10.08 16.11
CA ALA A 197 -2.06 -11.13 15.94
C ALA A 197 -1.57 -12.51 16.43
N VAL A 198 -0.31 -12.84 16.16
CA VAL A 198 0.29 -14.10 16.62
C VAL A 198 0.34 -14.19 18.15
N THR A 199 0.59 -13.07 18.84
CA THR A 199 0.65 -13.03 20.31
C THR A 199 -0.72 -13.09 20.99
N GLN A 200 -1.81 -12.90 20.24
CA GLN A 200 -3.18 -13.05 20.75
C GLN A 200 -3.70 -14.50 20.70
N ILE A 201 -2.96 -15.42 20.09
CA ILE A 201 -3.32 -16.84 20.09
C ILE A 201 -3.10 -17.40 21.47
N ASP A 202 -4.13 -18.00 22.06
CA ASP A 202 -4.07 -18.63 23.37
C ASP A 202 -3.06 -19.79 23.36
N ASP A 203 -2.13 -19.77 24.29
CA ASP A 203 -1.11 -20.83 24.41
C ASP A 203 -1.73 -22.20 24.69
N SER A 204 -2.90 -22.25 25.37
CA SER A 204 -3.65 -23.48 25.62
C SER A 204 -4.05 -24.22 24.32
N LEU A 205 -4.36 -23.49 23.24
CA LEU A 205 -4.65 -24.09 21.94
C LEU A 205 -3.42 -24.77 21.33
N LEU A 206 -2.25 -24.18 21.53
CA LEU A 206 -1.00 -24.75 21.02
C LEU A 206 -0.52 -25.92 21.85
N GLU A 207 -0.75 -25.89 23.16
CA GLU A 207 -0.47 -26.99 24.07
C GLU A 207 -1.40 -28.18 23.80
N ALA A 208 -2.70 -27.96 23.63
CA ALA A 208 -3.65 -29.00 23.25
C ALA A 208 -3.25 -29.69 21.92
N ALA A 209 -2.94 -28.90 20.90
CA ALA A 209 -2.45 -29.43 19.63
C ALA A 209 -1.14 -30.23 19.78
N GLN A 210 -0.30 -29.85 20.74
CA GLN A 210 0.94 -30.59 21.00
C GLN A 210 0.67 -31.92 21.73
N ILE A 211 -0.29 -31.96 22.64
CA ILE A 211 -0.76 -33.18 23.31
C ILE A 211 -1.37 -34.15 22.30
N ASP A 212 -2.08 -33.62 21.29
CA ASP A 212 -2.61 -34.39 20.16
C ASP A 212 -1.53 -34.87 19.17
N GLY A 213 -0.25 -34.63 19.45
CA GLY A 213 0.87 -35.06 18.62
C GLY A 213 1.16 -34.17 17.42
N ALA A 214 0.58 -32.97 17.34
CA ALA A 214 0.85 -32.05 16.22
C ALA A 214 2.27 -31.48 16.28
N GLY A 215 3.09 -31.80 15.27
CA GLY A 215 4.40 -31.20 15.06
C GLY A 215 4.31 -29.70 14.73
N TYR A 216 5.48 -29.01 14.71
CA TYR A 216 5.53 -27.56 14.47
C TYR A 216 4.81 -27.13 13.19
N MET A 217 5.04 -27.80 12.06
CA MET A 217 4.40 -27.45 10.77
C MET A 217 2.88 -27.67 10.81
N SER A 218 2.42 -28.69 11.51
CA SER A 218 0.98 -28.95 11.69
C SER A 218 0.32 -27.85 12.52
N ARG A 219 0.94 -27.44 13.63
CA ARG A 219 0.46 -26.30 14.44
C ARG A 219 0.48 -24.98 13.65
N LEU A 220 1.52 -24.76 12.86
CA LEU A 220 1.61 -23.58 12.00
C LEU A 220 0.43 -23.55 11.00
N ARG A 221 0.19 -24.65 10.29
CA ARG A 221 -0.82 -24.74 9.22
C ARG A 221 -2.26 -24.76 9.75
N TYR A 222 -2.52 -25.48 10.83
CA TYR A 222 -3.89 -25.74 11.28
C TYR A 222 -4.34 -24.90 12.48
N VAL A 223 -3.42 -24.29 13.22
CA VAL A 223 -3.73 -23.42 14.35
C VAL A 223 -3.33 -21.98 14.09
N ILE A 224 -2.03 -21.72 13.84
CA ILE A 224 -1.51 -20.35 13.75
C ILE A 224 -2.04 -19.63 12.52
N PHE A 225 -1.83 -20.17 11.32
CA PHE A 225 -2.26 -19.51 10.08
C PHE A 225 -3.77 -19.23 10.01
N PRO A 226 -4.65 -20.18 10.36
CA PRO A 226 -6.09 -19.88 10.42
C PRO A 226 -6.44 -18.76 11.38
N SER A 227 -5.80 -18.73 12.57
CA SER A 227 -6.09 -17.73 13.60
C SER A 227 -5.68 -16.30 13.17
N ILE A 228 -4.53 -16.15 12.47
CA ILE A 228 -4.03 -14.84 12.05
C ILE A 228 -4.44 -14.47 10.61
N SER A 229 -5.13 -15.36 9.90
CA SER A 229 -5.52 -15.15 8.49
C SER A 229 -6.30 -13.85 8.24
N PRO A 230 -7.21 -13.37 9.13
CA PRO A 230 -7.90 -12.11 8.91
C PRO A 230 -6.93 -10.91 8.91
N VAL A 231 -5.91 -10.94 9.78
CA VAL A 231 -4.91 -9.88 9.87
C VAL A 231 -3.95 -9.93 8.67
N ILE A 232 -3.46 -11.13 8.30
CA ILE A 232 -2.66 -11.33 7.08
C ILE A 232 -3.40 -10.78 5.86
N ALA A 233 -4.67 -11.07 5.79
CA ALA A 233 -5.52 -10.64 4.72
C ALA A 233 -5.69 -9.11 4.68
N LEU A 234 -5.98 -8.49 5.82
CA LEU A 234 -6.10 -7.03 5.93
C LEU A 234 -4.80 -6.32 5.51
N ILE A 235 -3.67 -6.74 6.07
CA ILE A 235 -2.36 -6.16 5.73
C ILE A 235 -2.00 -6.43 4.26
N GLY A 236 -2.31 -7.61 3.74
CA GLY A 236 -2.09 -7.94 2.34
C GLY A 236 -2.85 -7.03 1.37
N VAL A 237 -4.12 -6.71 1.67
CA VAL A 237 -4.89 -5.71 0.87
C VAL A 237 -4.21 -4.35 0.89
N LEU A 238 -3.85 -3.87 2.08
CA LEU A 238 -3.19 -2.57 2.21
C LEU A 238 -1.88 -2.54 1.43
N GLN A 239 -1.09 -3.61 1.51
CA GLN A 239 0.17 -3.73 0.78
C GLN A 239 -0.04 -3.67 -0.74
N VAL A 240 -1.02 -4.41 -1.27
CA VAL A 240 -1.35 -4.38 -2.71
C VAL A 240 -1.79 -2.98 -3.14
N ILE A 241 -2.62 -2.29 -2.33
CA ILE A 241 -3.04 -0.91 -2.64
C ILE A 241 -1.85 0.04 -2.69
N TRP A 242 -0.93 -0.06 -1.74
CA TRP A 242 0.26 0.80 -1.69
C TRP A 242 1.23 0.52 -2.83
N ASP A 243 1.53 -0.74 -3.11
CA ASP A 243 2.49 -1.14 -4.14
C ASP A 243 1.96 -0.87 -5.56
N LEU A 244 0.66 -1.01 -5.79
CA LEU A 244 0.05 -0.68 -7.09
C LEU A 244 0.10 0.83 -7.39
N ARG A 245 0.08 1.67 -6.36
CA ARG A 245 0.10 3.12 -6.44
C ARG A 245 1.45 3.74 -6.13
N VAL A 246 2.51 2.91 -6.07
CA VAL A 246 3.86 3.38 -5.79
C VAL A 246 4.29 4.44 -6.81
N PHE A 247 4.70 5.60 -6.30
CA PHE A 247 5.14 6.74 -7.12
C PHE A 247 6.52 7.24 -6.67
N THR A 248 6.62 7.75 -5.45
CA THR A 248 7.79 8.50 -4.97
C THR A 248 9.08 7.70 -5.06
N HIS A 249 9.05 6.41 -4.67
CA HIS A 249 10.22 5.54 -4.74
C HIS A 249 10.73 5.43 -6.18
N ILE A 250 9.83 5.10 -7.11
CA ILE A 250 10.20 4.92 -8.53
C ILE A 250 10.65 6.24 -9.15
N TYR A 251 9.91 7.34 -8.90
CA TYR A 251 10.24 8.66 -9.44
C TYR A 251 11.62 9.14 -8.99
N VAL A 252 11.93 9.06 -7.70
CA VAL A 252 13.23 9.50 -7.16
C VAL A 252 14.38 8.65 -7.69
N LEU A 253 14.20 7.33 -7.80
CA LEU A 253 15.22 6.44 -8.36
C LEU A 253 15.42 6.68 -9.86
N GLN A 254 14.39 7.05 -10.61
CA GLN A 254 14.49 7.41 -12.03
C GLN A 254 15.38 8.63 -12.25
N GLN A 255 15.40 9.58 -11.33
CA GLN A 255 16.27 10.76 -11.39
C GLN A 255 17.77 10.42 -11.31
N SER A 256 18.12 9.22 -10.86
CA SER A 256 19.51 8.73 -10.80
C SER A 256 20.03 8.15 -12.12
N GLY A 257 19.42 8.47 -13.25
CA GLY A 257 19.92 8.16 -14.59
C GLY A 257 19.29 6.97 -15.29
N SER A 258 18.16 6.44 -14.78
CA SER A 258 17.46 5.35 -15.47
C SER A 258 16.64 5.84 -16.67
N ILE A 259 16.40 4.93 -17.63
CA ILE A 259 15.51 5.20 -18.76
C ILE A 259 14.06 5.15 -18.28
N SER A 260 13.47 6.32 -18.05
CA SER A 260 12.13 6.43 -17.45
C SER A 260 11.04 5.70 -18.26
N THR A 261 11.14 5.64 -19.59
CA THR A 261 10.19 4.91 -20.45
C THR A 261 10.20 3.40 -20.19
N GLU A 262 11.33 2.83 -19.80
CA GLU A 262 11.44 1.41 -19.48
C GLU A 262 11.04 1.10 -18.04
N THR A 263 11.27 2.06 -17.13
CA THR A 263 11.07 1.89 -15.69
C THR A 263 9.76 2.48 -15.15
N ASN A 264 8.90 3.05 -16.01
CA ASN A 264 7.62 3.55 -15.58
C ASN A 264 6.72 2.43 -15.04
N LEU A 265 6.12 2.73 -13.89
CA LEU A 265 4.93 2.07 -13.36
C LEU A 265 3.72 3.01 -13.50
N LEU A 266 2.53 2.53 -13.19
CA LEU A 266 1.28 3.30 -13.36
C LEU A 266 1.36 4.69 -12.71
N GLY A 267 1.89 4.80 -11.49
CA GLY A 267 2.01 6.09 -10.78
C GLY A 267 2.91 7.09 -11.50
N THR A 268 4.08 6.68 -11.97
CA THR A 268 5.02 7.55 -12.71
C THR A 268 4.53 7.83 -14.12
N TYR A 269 3.75 6.95 -14.71
CA TYR A 269 3.14 7.19 -16.03
C TYR A 269 2.05 8.28 -15.97
N VAL A 270 1.19 8.29 -14.94
CA VAL A 270 0.26 9.41 -14.70
C VAL A 270 1.01 10.72 -14.57
N TYR A 271 2.06 10.75 -13.79
CA TYR A 271 2.88 11.95 -13.59
C TYR A 271 3.50 12.44 -14.90
N ARG A 272 4.03 11.53 -15.71
CA ARG A 272 4.60 11.84 -17.02
C ARG A 272 3.56 12.47 -17.95
N LEU A 273 2.36 11.90 -18.05
CA LEU A 273 1.27 12.44 -18.88
C LEU A 273 0.83 13.82 -18.39
N GLY A 274 0.59 13.96 -17.09
CA GLY A 274 0.06 15.19 -16.50
C GLY A 274 1.12 16.29 -16.43
N ILE A 275 2.21 16.04 -15.74
CA ILE A 275 3.17 17.08 -15.39
C ILE A 275 4.22 17.28 -16.49
N SER A 276 4.82 16.18 -17.01
CA SER A 276 5.89 16.31 -18.01
C SER A 276 5.37 16.67 -19.41
N GLN A 277 4.18 16.16 -19.79
CA GLN A 277 3.58 16.40 -21.11
C GLN A 277 2.46 17.46 -21.08
N GLY A 278 2.02 17.90 -19.89
CA GLY A 278 0.94 18.87 -19.74
C GLY A 278 -0.44 18.37 -20.20
N ASN A 279 -0.63 17.06 -20.34
CA ASN A 279 -1.88 16.46 -20.76
C ASN A 279 -2.70 15.97 -19.55
N TYR A 280 -3.32 16.91 -18.86
CA TYR A 280 -4.07 16.64 -17.64
C TYR A 280 -5.33 15.81 -17.87
N GLY A 281 -6.00 15.95 -19.01
CA GLY A 281 -7.17 15.15 -19.37
C GLY A 281 -6.84 13.66 -19.47
N MET A 282 -5.77 13.34 -20.20
CA MET A 282 -5.31 11.95 -20.36
C MET A 282 -4.74 11.39 -19.05
N ALA A 283 -3.99 12.19 -18.29
CA ALA A 283 -3.51 11.80 -16.95
C ALA A 283 -4.67 11.49 -16.01
N SER A 284 -5.73 12.31 -16.04
CA SER A 284 -6.95 12.10 -15.24
C SER A 284 -7.70 10.83 -15.64
N ALA A 285 -7.79 10.53 -16.92
CA ALA A 285 -8.38 9.29 -17.42
C ALA A 285 -7.57 8.07 -16.98
N LEU A 286 -6.23 8.11 -17.10
CA LEU A 286 -5.36 7.04 -16.61
C LEU A 286 -5.49 6.85 -15.10
N ALA A 287 -5.50 7.92 -14.32
CA ALA A 287 -5.68 7.84 -12.87
C ALA A 287 -7.05 7.25 -12.48
N THR A 288 -8.11 7.53 -13.26
CA THR A 288 -9.43 6.91 -13.09
C THR A 288 -9.39 5.40 -13.39
N VAL A 289 -8.70 4.99 -14.46
CA VAL A 289 -8.48 3.56 -14.77
C VAL A 289 -7.75 2.85 -13.62
N ILE A 290 -6.69 3.46 -13.09
CA ILE A 290 -5.95 2.90 -11.94
C ILE A 290 -6.86 2.77 -10.71
N LEU A 291 -7.68 3.77 -10.43
CA LEU A 291 -8.64 3.73 -9.34
C LEU A 291 -9.61 2.55 -9.51
N LEU A 292 -10.18 2.37 -10.70
CA LEU A 292 -11.09 1.26 -10.99
C LEU A 292 -10.40 -0.11 -10.83
N ILE A 293 -9.19 -0.26 -11.35
CA ILE A 293 -8.40 -1.50 -11.16
C ILE A 293 -8.17 -1.76 -9.67
N THR A 294 -7.77 -0.74 -8.91
CA THR A 294 -7.53 -0.87 -7.47
C THR A 294 -8.80 -1.28 -6.72
N VAL A 295 -9.94 -0.64 -7.04
CA VAL A 295 -11.24 -0.97 -6.43
C VAL A 295 -11.66 -2.40 -6.75
N VAL A 296 -11.52 -2.83 -8.01
CA VAL A 296 -11.88 -4.21 -8.41
C VAL A 296 -11.01 -5.25 -7.69
N ILE A 297 -9.70 -5.05 -7.64
CA ILE A 297 -8.78 -5.95 -6.94
C ILE A 297 -9.13 -6.00 -5.44
N THR A 298 -9.32 -4.84 -4.81
CA THR A 298 -9.65 -4.73 -3.40
C THR A 298 -11.00 -5.35 -3.07
N ALA A 299 -12.05 -5.06 -3.86
CA ALA A 299 -13.39 -5.61 -3.66
C ALA A 299 -13.40 -7.14 -3.81
N LYS A 300 -12.74 -7.68 -4.85
CA LYS A 300 -12.61 -9.13 -5.04
C LYS A 300 -11.89 -9.80 -3.86
N TYR A 301 -10.84 -9.16 -3.36
CA TYR A 301 -10.08 -9.69 -2.23
C TYR A 301 -10.91 -9.66 -0.94
N ILE A 302 -11.59 -8.54 -0.64
CA ILE A 302 -12.49 -8.41 0.51
C ILE A 302 -13.62 -9.44 0.43
N HIS A 303 -14.25 -9.61 -0.73
CA HIS A 303 -15.29 -10.61 -0.92
C HIS A 303 -14.78 -12.03 -0.63
N MET A 304 -13.57 -12.37 -1.11
CA MET A 304 -12.95 -13.67 -0.85
C MET A 304 -12.69 -13.91 0.63
N LEU A 305 -12.38 -12.88 1.41
CA LEU A 305 -12.18 -12.96 2.86
C LEU A 305 -13.48 -13.25 3.58
N PHE A 306 -14.55 -12.51 3.27
CA PHE A 306 -15.84 -12.70 3.92
C PHE A 306 -16.46 -14.06 3.59
N THR A 307 -16.33 -14.55 2.36
CA THR A 307 -16.87 -15.86 1.97
C THR A 307 -16.11 -17.03 2.62
N LYS A 308 -14.78 -16.91 2.82
CA LYS A 308 -13.99 -17.94 3.49
C LYS A 308 -14.00 -17.83 5.02
N GLY A 309 -14.21 -16.62 5.56
CA GLY A 309 -14.26 -16.37 7.01
C GLY A 309 -15.61 -16.72 7.67
N VAL A 310 -16.71 -16.68 6.92
CA VAL A 310 -18.07 -17.03 7.41
C VAL A 310 -18.33 -18.55 7.33
N ALA A 311 -17.50 -19.29 6.59
CA ALA A 311 -17.64 -20.76 6.43
C ALA A 311 -16.91 -21.56 7.54
N ARG A 312 -16.47 -20.93 8.61
CA ARG A 312 -15.89 -21.50 9.81
C ARG A 312 -16.54 -20.86 11.04
#